data_792c66e1d3323e5b58408188c81c2eea
#
_entry.id   792c66e1d3323e5b58408188c81c2eea
#
_cell.length_a   1.000
_cell.length_b   1.000
_cell.length_c   1.000
_cell.angle_alpha   90.00
_cell.angle_beta   90.00
_cell.angle_gamma   90.00
#
_symmetry.space_group_name_H-M   'P 1'
#
loop_
_entity.id
_entity.type
_entity.pdbx_description
1 polymer ?
#
loop_
_entity_poly.entity_id
_entity_poly.type
_entity_poly.pdbx_seq_one_letter_code
_entity_poly.pdbx_strand_id
1 'polypeptide(L)'
;KCETKGVVVVAALRDRAGDLRFLSRYSNCPLSSHAEEYVLRDEELVRAVEEMAPEDDARSSKTPGSAGTLTLYQRLQPCHVSSDNRGPLWSCSDALVDGLHRELLGPRGVSLRVAVSYTYRAHWDVRGFESERERRWWGPKIEAAREGIRVFAAAEKDGVTLDALNAEDWAFLVS
;
A
#
# COMPACT_ATOMS: atom_id res chain seq x y z
N LYS A 1 20.41 6.05 14.10
CA LYS A 1 19.19 6.89 14.15
C LYS A 1 18.74 7.15 12.72
N CYS A 2 17.52 6.73 12.35
CA CYS A 2 16.94 7.14 11.08
C CYS A 2 16.62 8.63 11.14
N GLU A 3 17.06 9.39 10.16
CA GLU A 3 16.67 10.79 10.05
C GLU A 3 15.21 10.92 9.61
N THR A 4 14.53 11.97 10.05
CA THR A 4 13.09 12.22 9.98
C THR A 4 12.51 12.42 8.56
N LYS A 5 13.23 12.07 7.50
CA LYS A 5 12.81 12.20 6.09
C LYS A 5 12.27 10.91 5.47
N GLY A 6 12.13 9.85 6.25
CA GLY A 6 11.65 8.56 5.78
C GLY A 6 10.15 8.55 5.46
N VAL A 7 9.74 7.67 4.57
CA VAL A 7 8.34 7.29 4.41
C VAL A 7 7.94 6.44 5.62
N VAL A 8 6.80 6.75 6.21
CA VAL A 8 6.21 5.99 7.30
C VAL A 8 4.95 5.32 6.77
N VAL A 9 4.81 4.03 7.07
CA VAL A 9 3.60 3.26 6.86
C VAL A 9 3.06 2.85 8.23
N VAL A 10 1.78 3.10 8.49
CA VAL A 10 1.03 2.52 9.61
C VAL A 10 0.11 1.46 9.03
N ALA A 11 0.24 0.21 9.48
CA ALA A 11 -0.61 -0.89 9.06
C ALA A 11 -1.61 -1.22 10.16
N ALA A 12 -2.90 -1.21 9.84
CA ALA A 12 -3.99 -1.58 10.74
C ALA A 12 -4.86 -2.66 10.09
N LEU A 13 -4.90 -3.84 10.70
CA LEU A 13 -5.80 -4.92 10.30
C LEU A 13 -7.04 -4.88 11.19
N ARG A 14 -8.20 -4.77 10.57
CA ARG A 14 -9.50 -4.84 11.24
C ARG A 14 -10.31 -6.01 10.71
N ASP A 15 -11.00 -6.70 11.61
CA ASP A 15 -11.92 -7.75 11.19
C ASP A 15 -13.25 -7.17 10.66
N ARG A 16 -14.16 -8.04 10.30
CA ARG A 16 -15.49 -7.69 9.78
C ARG A 16 -16.33 -6.85 10.77
N ALA A 17 -16.12 -7.03 12.08
CA ALA A 17 -16.80 -6.24 13.11
C ALA A 17 -16.19 -4.85 13.28
N GLY A 18 -15.01 -4.60 12.68
CA GLY A 18 -14.24 -3.39 12.82
C GLY A 18 -13.22 -3.43 13.96
N ASP A 19 -13.12 -4.57 14.66
CA ASP A 19 -12.19 -4.73 15.78
C ASP A 19 -10.75 -4.79 15.26
N LEU A 20 -9.87 -4.07 15.95
CA LEU A 20 -8.45 -4.00 15.60
C LEU A 20 -7.76 -5.31 15.99
N ARG A 21 -7.23 -6.04 15.01
CA ARG A 21 -6.52 -7.31 15.18
C ARG A 21 -5.01 -7.16 15.13
N PHE A 22 -4.53 -6.14 14.40
CA PHE A 22 -3.11 -5.86 14.30
C PHE A 22 -2.90 -4.36 14.07
N LEU A 23 -1.86 -3.80 14.67
CA LEU A 23 -1.42 -2.43 14.46
C LEU A 23 0.10 -2.37 14.56
N SER A 24 0.75 -1.87 13.52
CA SER A 24 2.20 -1.67 13.51
C SER A 24 2.60 -0.45 12.70
N ARG A 25 3.80 0.05 12.97
CA ARG A 25 4.38 1.20 12.29
C ARG A 25 5.74 0.86 11.72
N TYR A 26 5.90 1.10 10.43
CA TYR A 26 7.14 0.89 9.70
C TYR A 26 7.70 2.20 9.19
N SER A 27 9.02 2.31 9.15
CA SER A 27 9.68 3.47 8.56
C SER A 27 10.90 3.02 7.76
N ASN A 28 11.07 3.58 6.57
CA ASN A 28 12.31 3.39 5.85
C ASN A 28 13.41 4.27 6.44
N CYS A 29 14.63 3.75 6.46
CA CYS A 29 15.83 4.54 6.70
C CYS A 29 16.45 4.93 5.36
N PRO A 30 17.06 6.13 5.26
CA PRO A 30 17.85 6.46 4.10
C PRO A 30 18.86 5.34 3.81
N LEU A 31 18.91 4.89 2.55
CA LEU A 31 19.81 3.84 2.10
C LEU A 31 19.38 2.39 2.44
N SER A 32 18.16 2.16 2.90
CA SER A 32 17.63 0.83 3.22
C SER A 32 16.33 0.55 2.45
N SER A 33 15.70 -0.59 2.76
CA SER A 33 14.43 -1.03 2.19
C SER A 33 13.30 0.02 2.36
N HIS A 34 12.33 -0.02 1.47
CA HIS A 34 11.12 0.79 1.59
C HIS A 34 10.28 0.32 2.78
N ALA A 35 9.47 1.22 3.35
CA ALA A 35 8.62 0.88 4.51
C ALA A 35 7.65 -0.26 4.19
N GLU A 36 7.17 -0.34 2.95
CA GLU A 36 6.31 -1.39 2.43
C GLU A 36 6.99 -2.77 2.45
N GLU A 37 8.30 -2.84 2.23
CA GLU A 37 9.04 -4.11 2.32
C GLU A 37 9.04 -4.69 3.73
N TYR A 38 9.01 -3.84 4.77
CA TYR A 38 8.90 -4.31 6.14
C TYR A 38 7.50 -4.84 6.44
N VAL A 39 6.44 -4.23 5.89
CA VAL A 39 5.08 -4.77 5.98
C VAL A 39 5.00 -6.18 5.41
N LEU A 40 5.61 -6.41 4.23
CA LEU A 40 5.62 -7.70 3.55
C LEU A 40 6.36 -8.82 4.30
N ARG A 41 7.25 -8.45 5.22
CA ARG A 41 8.09 -9.39 5.99
C ARG A 41 7.66 -9.53 7.44
N ASP A 42 6.58 -8.87 7.85
CA ASP A 42 6.14 -8.89 9.24
C ASP A 42 5.39 -10.19 9.54
N GLU A 43 6.03 -11.07 10.29
CA GLU A 43 5.47 -12.36 10.69
C GLU A 43 4.28 -12.22 11.64
N GLU A 44 4.18 -11.12 12.40
CA GLU A 44 3.03 -10.87 13.28
C GLU A 44 1.81 -10.48 12.46
N LEU A 45 1.99 -9.69 11.39
CA LEU A 45 0.94 -9.41 10.43
C LEU A 45 0.45 -10.69 9.74
N VAL A 46 1.40 -11.53 9.28
CA VAL A 46 1.05 -12.81 8.65
C VAL A 46 0.21 -13.68 9.59
N ARG A 47 0.64 -13.84 10.83
CA ARG A 47 -0.12 -14.59 11.84
C ARG A 47 -1.50 -13.99 12.12
N ALA A 48 -1.59 -12.66 12.28
CA ALA A 48 -2.86 -12.00 12.49
C ALA A 48 -3.84 -12.21 11.33
N VAL A 49 -3.36 -12.21 10.09
CA VAL A 49 -4.16 -12.53 8.90
C VAL A 49 -4.54 -14.01 8.88
N GLU A 50 -3.66 -14.91 9.28
CA GLU A 50 -3.92 -16.34 9.35
C GLU A 50 -4.98 -16.70 10.40
N GLU A 51 -5.03 -15.97 11.51
CA GLU A 51 -6.03 -16.10 12.55
C GLU A 51 -7.41 -15.56 12.14
N MET A 52 -7.48 -14.71 11.09
CA MET A 52 -8.74 -14.27 10.48
C MET A 52 -9.30 -15.37 9.56
N ALA A 53 -9.49 -16.57 10.09
CA ALA A 53 -10.04 -17.68 9.33
C ALA A 53 -11.39 -17.30 8.70
N PRO A 54 -11.67 -17.71 7.44
CA PRO A 54 -13.02 -17.61 6.92
C PRO A 54 -13.91 -18.46 7.84
N GLU A 55 -14.90 -17.85 8.46
CA GLU A 55 -15.95 -18.61 9.10
C GLU A 55 -16.56 -19.53 8.05
N ASP A 56 -16.65 -20.83 8.36
CA ASP A 56 -17.21 -21.86 7.46
C ASP A 56 -18.64 -21.56 7.00
N ASP A 57 -19.32 -20.57 7.61
CA ASP A 57 -20.62 -20.04 7.24
C ASP A 57 -20.66 -19.18 5.95
N ALA A 58 -19.52 -18.80 5.39
CA ALA A 58 -19.49 -18.07 4.11
C ALA A 58 -20.04 -18.89 2.91
N ARG A 59 -20.24 -20.21 3.08
CA ARG A 59 -20.88 -21.06 2.07
C ARG A 59 -22.38 -20.82 1.90
N SER A 60 -23.01 -20.13 2.85
CA SER A 60 -24.46 -19.84 2.84
C SER A 60 -24.82 -18.46 2.24
N SER A 61 -23.87 -17.54 2.11
CA SER A 61 -24.13 -16.20 1.56
C SER A 61 -23.71 -16.13 0.09
N LYS A 62 -24.63 -15.75 -0.79
CA LYS A 62 -24.40 -15.52 -2.24
C LYS A 62 -23.43 -14.35 -2.54
N THR A 63 -22.96 -13.65 -1.53
CA THR A 63 -21.96 -12.59 -1.66
C THR A 63 -20.82 -12.94 -0.69
N PRO A 64 -19.57 -13.15 -1.15
CA PRO A 64 -18.42 -13.33 -0.27
C PRO A 64 -18.27 -12.05 0.58
N GLY A 65 -18.65 -12.11 1.84
CA GLY A 65 -18.40 -11.03 2.77
C GLY A 65 -16.89 -10.92 3.02
N SER A 66 -16.35 -9.71 3.04
CA SER A 66 -14.96 -9.50 3.45
C SER A 66 -14.77 -9.98 4.90
N ALA A 67 -13.74 -10.79 5.16
CA ALA A 67 -13.36 -11.20 6.50
C ALA A 67 -12.79 -10.03 7.31
N GLY A 68 -12.29 -9.00 6.62
CA GLY A 68 -11.73 -7.80 7.21
C GLY A 68 -11.01 -6.93 6.21
N THR A 69 -10.31 -5.93 6.70
CA THR A 69 -9.53 -5.00 5.86
C THR A 69 -8.19 -4.71 6.50
N LEU A 70 -7.12 -4.89 5.74
CA LEU A 70 -5.82 -4.33 6.06
C LEU A 70 -5.73 -2.94 5.44
N THR A 71 -5.57 -1.90 6.27
CA THR A 71 -5.35 -0.54 5.80
C THR A 71 -3.89 -0.13 6.03
N LEU A 72 -3.22 0.31 4.97
CA LEU A 72 -1.89 0.90 5.02
C LEU A 72 -2.02 2.42 4.88
N TYR A 73 -1.76 3.13 5.96
CA TYR A 73 -1.75 4.60 5.97
C TYR A 73 -0.34 5.09 5.68
N GLN A 74 -0.17 5.90 4.67
CA GLN A 74 1.14 6.40 4.30
C GLN A 74 1.10 7.80 3.67
N ARG A 75 2.23 8.48 3.72
CA ARG A 75 2.34 9.82 3.19
C ARG A 75 2.29 9.86 1.66
N LEU A 76 2.96 8.93 1.01
CA LEU A 76 3.10 8.85 -0.44
C LEU A 76 2.51 7.55 -0.97
N GLN A 77 2.00 7.56 -2.18
CA GLN A 77 1.64 6.31 -2.86
C GLN A 77 2.85 5.37 -2.99
N PRO A 78 2.63 4.04 -2.97
CA PRO A 78 3.68 3.06 -3.25
C PRO A 78 4.32 3.29 -4.62
N CYS A 79 5.63 3.15 -4.71
CA CYS A 79 6.34 3.27 -5.98
C CYS A 79 6.06 2.06 -6.89
N HIS A 80 6.07 2.28 -8.21
CA HIS A 80 6.05 1.16 -9.18
C HIS A 80 7.47 0.73 -9.51
N VAL A 81 8.36 1.68 -9.78
CA VAL A 81 9.79 1.42 -9.97
C VAL A 81 10.55 2.27 -8.97
N SER A 82 11.36 1.63 -8.13
CA SER A 82 12.25 2.36 -7.23
C SER A 82 13.19 3.24 -8.03
N SER A 83 13.19 4.54 -7.74
CA SER A 83 14.13 5.49 -8.34
C SER A 83 15.51 5.43 -7.70
N ASP A 84 15.64 4.65 -6.64
CA ASP A 84 16.89 4.48 -5.93
C ASP A 84 17.72 3.40 -6.61
N ASN A 85 18.90 3.76 -7.10
CA ASN A 85 19.82 2.93 -7.89
C ASN A 85 20.40 1.70 -7.16
N ARG A 86 19.61 1.02 -6.31
CA ARG A 86 20.09 0.05 -5.33
C ARG A 86 19.46 -1.32 -5.42
N GLY A 87 19.45 -1.89 -6.57
CA GLY A 87 19.04 -3.27 -6.69
C GLY A 87 18.11 -3.53 -7.88
N PRO A 88 17.58 -4.75 -7.99
CA PRO A 88 16.63 -5.08 -9.04
C PRO A 88 15.44 -4.11 -8.95
N LEU A 89 14.86 -3.81 -10.11
CA LEU A 89 13.69 -2.96 -10.25
C LEU A 89 12.59 -3.46 -9.29
N TRP A 90 12.50 -2.84 -8.11
CA TRP A 90 11.50 -3.20 -7.11
C TRP A 90 10.30 -2.29 -7.26
N SER A 91 9.12 -2.88 -7.27
CA SER A 91 7.85 -2.18 -7.31
C SER A 91 7.08 -2.47 -6.02
N CYS A 92 6.93 -1.45 -5.16
CA CYS A 92 6.09 -1.59 -3.96
C CYS A 92 4.62 -1.81 -4.34
N SER A 93 4.15 -1.20 -5.44
CA SER A 93 2.78 -1.39 -5.92
C SER A 93 2.50 -2.85 -6.28
N ASP A 94 3.37 -3.47 -7.10
CA ASP A 94 3.21 -4.88 -7.47
C ASP A 94 3.37 -5.80 -6.26
N ALA A 95 4.34 -5.52 -5.38
CA ALA A 95 4.57 -6.33 -4.19
C ALA A 95 3.38 -6.29 -3.22
N LEU A 96 2.70 -5.15 -3.08
CA LEU A 96 1.50 -5.05 -2.26
C LEU A 96 0.30 -5.73 -2.92
N VAL A 97 0.12 -5.60 -4.23
CA VAL A 97 -1.00 -6.21 -4.94
C VAL A 97 -0.79 -7.71 -5.14
N ASP A 98 0.35 -8.11 -5.67
CA ASP A 98 0.62 -9.52 -5.98
C ASP A 98 1.09 -10.29 -4.73
N GLY A 99 2.13 -9.82 -4.05
CA GLY A 99 2.70 -10.53 -2.91
C GLY A 99 1.80 -10.47 -1.67
N LEU A 100 1.38 -9.28 -1.23
CA LEU A 100 0.59 -9.18 -0.01
C LEU A 100 -0.87 -9.56 -0.24
N HIS A 101 -1.55 -8.90 -1.19
CA HIS A 101 -2.98 -9.14 -1.35
C HIS A 101 -3.26 -10.48 -2.01
N ARG A 102 -2.74 -10.75 -3.20
CA ARG A 102 -3.10 -11.95 -3.97
C ARG A 102 -2.64 -13.24 -3.30
N GLU A 103 -1.47 -13.25 -2.64
CA GLU A 103 -0.92 -14.46 -2.02
C GLU A 103 -1.37 -14.66 -0.57
N LEU A 104 -1.57 -13.58 0.20
CA LEU A 104 -1.88 -13.68 1.64
C LEU A 104 -3.31 -13.26 1.99
N LEU A 105 -3.72 -12.03 1.66
CA LEU A 105 -4.98 -11.44 2.14
C LEU A 105 -6.20 -12.00 1.40
N GLY A 106 -6.18 -11.97 0.06
CA GLY A 106 -7.29 -12.37 -0.79
C GLY A 106 -7.79 -13.79 -0.55
N PRO A 107 -6.91 -14.81 -0.43
CA PRO A 107 -7.32 -16.17 -0.10
C PRO A 107 -8.09 -16.29 1.23
N ARG A 108 -7.97 -15.31 2.12
CA ARG A 108 -8.65 -15.22 3.42
C ARG A 108 -9.82 -14.24 3.42
N GLY A 109 -10.17 -13.70 2.26
CA GLY A 109 -11.24 -12.72 2.14
C GLY A 109 -10.93 -11.35 2.78
N VAL A 110 -9.65 -11.05 3.02
CA VAL A 110 -9.22 -9.77 3.57
C VAL A 110 -8.93 -8.79 2.43
N SER A 111 -9.56 -7.62 2.46
CA SER A 111 -9.31 -6.54 1.50
C SER A 111 -8.03 -5.78 1.85
N LEU A 112 -7.39 -5.18 0.85
CA LEU A 112 -6.28 -4.25 1.03
C LEU A 112 -6.70 -2.83 0.67
N ARG A 113 -6.59 -1.90 1.61
CA ARG A 113 -6.74 -0.46 1.38
C ARG A 113 -5.42 0.25 1.61
N VAL A 114 -4.95 0.99 0.63
CA VAL A 114 -3.78 1.87 0.75
C VAL A 114 -4.28 3.31 0.77
N ALA A 115 -4.18 3.98 1.91
CA ALA A 115 -4.63 5.34 2.14
C ALA A 115 -3.44 6.30 2.15
N VAL A 116 -3.41 7.28 1.24
CA VAL A 116 -2.25 8.15 1.01
C VAL A 116 -2.59 9.63 1.20
N SER A 117 -1.63 10.42 1.70
CA SER A 117 -1.81 11.87 1.80
C SER A 117 -1.80 12.52 0.42
N TYR A 118 -0.97 12.02 -0.49
CA TYR A 118 -0.91 12.50 -1.88
C TYR A 118 -0.19 11.52 -2.80
N THR A 119 -0.49 11.67 -4.09
CA THR A 119 0.14 10.88 -5.15
C THR A 119 1.52 11.44 -5.48
N TYR A 120 2.54 10.57 -5.48
CA TYR A 120 3.91 10.97 -5.74
C TYR A 120 4.11 11.34 -7.21
N ARG A 121 4.14 12.64 -7.53
CA ARG A 121 4.42 13.16 -8.88
C ARG A 121 3.50 12.68 -10.01
N ALA A 122 2.55 11.79 -9.79
CA ALA A 122 1.66 11.27 -10.82
C ALA A 122 0.81 12.38 -11.48
N HIS A 123 0.53 13.45 -10.73
CA HIS A 123 -0.21 14.63 -11.19
C HIS A 123 0.66 15.63 -11.97
N TRP A 124 1.98 15.47 -12.00
CA TRP A 124 2.85 16.39 -12.73
C TRP A 124 2.67 16.24 -14.24
N ASP A 125 2.69 17.37 -14.96
CA ASP A 125 2.70 17.39 -16.42
C ASP A 125 4.13 17.62 -16.91
N VAL A 126 4.64 16.67 -17.70
CA VAL A 126 5.98 16.75 -18.29
C VAL A 126 6.13 17.99 -19.19
N ARG A 127 5.04 18.44 -19.80
CA ARG A 127 5.00 19.62 -20.65
C ARG A 127 5.22 20.95 -19.89
N GLY A 128 4.99 20.95 -18.58
CA GLY A 128 5.23 22.08 -17.69
C GLY A 128 6.70 22.35 -17.38
N PHE A 129 7.63 21.44 -17.75
CA PHE A 129 9.05 21.64 -17.54
C PHE A 129 9.66 22.47 -18.69
N GLU A 130 10.44 23.49 -18.33
CA GLU A 130 11.02 24.42 -19.29
C GLU A 130 12.11 23.76 -20.13
N SER A 131 12.98 22.95 -19.52
CA SER A 131 14.13 22.34 -20.20
C SER A 131 13.85 20.92 -20.68
N GLU A 132 14.45 20.55 -21.82
CA GLU A 132 14.42 19.19 -22.34
C GLU A 132 15.13 18.21 -21.38
N ARG A 133 16.17 18.67 -20.68
CA ARG A 133 16.89 17.88 -19.67
C ARG A 133 15.96 17.49 -18.53
N GLU A 134 15.14 18.42 -18.03
CA GLU A 134 14.16 18.13 -16.98
C GLU A 134 13.09 17.18 -17.48
N ARG A 135 12.55 17.38 -18.68
CA ARG A 135 11.56 16.48 -19.27
C ARG A 135 12.08 15.04 -19.38
N ARG A 136 13.32 14.86 -19.86
CA ARG A 136 13.98 13.55 -19.95
C ARG A 136 14.22 12.94 -18.57
N TRP A 137 14.53 13.75 -17.56
CA TRP A 137 14.79 13.27 -16.19
C TRP A 137 13.51 12.91 -15.44
N TRP A 138 12.49 13.73 -15.55
CA TRP A 138 11.25 13.56 -14.80
C TRP A 138 10.21 12.70 -15.49
N GLY A 139 10.17 12.68 -16.81
CA GLY A 139 9.19 11.95 -17.60
C GLY A 139 9.04 10.49 -17.19
N PRO A 140 10.12 9.69 -17.20
CA PRO A 140 10.05 8.29 -16.76
C PRO A 140 9.57 8.10 -15.32
N LYS A 141 9.92 9.01 -14.42
CA LYS A 141 9.52 8.97 -13.00
C LYS A 141 8.05 9.29 -12.79
N ILE A 142 7.52 10.23 -13.58
CA ILE A 142 6.10 10.56 -13.58
C ILE A 142 5.30 9.38 -14.12
N GLU A 143 5.75 8.78 -15.21
CA GLU A 143 5.06 7.62 -15.80
C GLU A 143 5.12 6.40 -14.86
N ALA A 144 6.23 6.13 -14.22
CA ALA A 144 6.32 5.09 -13.20
C ALA A 144 5.36 5.36 -12.02
N ALA A 145 5.21 6.62 -11.59
CA ALA A 145 4.25 6.96 -10.55
C ALA A 145 2.80 6.71 -10.99
N ARG A 146 2.46 7.02 -12.26
CA ARG A 146 1.14 6.73 -12.85
C ARG A 146 0.89 5.23 -12.98
N GLU A 147 1.91 4.48 -13.36
CA GLU A 147 1.81 3.03 -13.46
C GLU A 147 1.51 2.38 -12.11
N GLY A 148 2.13 2.86 -11.03
CA GLY A 148 1.81 2.42 -9.68
C GLY A 148 0.32 2.61 -9.33
N ILE A 149 -0.31 3.71 -9.76
CA ILE A 149 -1.76 3.92 -9.60
C ILE A 149 -2.56 2.92 -10.45
N ARG A 150 -2.15 2.65 -11.69
CA ARG A 150 -2.84 1.71 -12.58
C ARG A 150 -2.83 0.28 -12.03
N VAL A 151 -1.74 -0.13 -11.37
CA VAL A 151 -1.64 -1.45 -10.70
C VAL A 151 -2.77 -1.60 -9.67
N PHE A 152 -2.99 -0.60 -8.81
CA PHE A 152 -4.09 -0.62 -7.85
C PHE A 152 -5.46 -0.58 -8.52
N ALA A 153 -5.65 0.30 -9.50
CA ALA A 153 -6.92 0.41 -10.24
C ALA A 153 -7.29 -0.90 -10.94
N ALA A 154 -6.32 -1.65 -11.47
CA ALA A 154 -6.56 -2.95 -12.08
C ALA A 154 -7.00 -4.02 -11.07
N ALA A 155 -6.59 -3.89 -9.80
CA ALA A 155 -6.91 -4.84 -8.72
C ALA A 155 -8.14 -4.43 -7.87
N GLU A 156 -8.81 -3.32 -8.20
CA GLU A 156 -9.95 -2.80 -7.43
C GLU A 156 -11.09 -3.83 -7.30
N LYS A 157 -11.41 -4.53 -8.38
CA LYS A 157 -12.43 -5.59 -8.39
C LYS A 157 -12.08 -6.78 -7.48
N ASP A 158 -10.82 -6.95 -7.15
CA ASP A 158 -10.30 -8.03 -6.32
C ASP A 158 -10.23 -7.62 -4.82
N GLY A 159 -10.70 -6.40 -4.48
CA GLY A 159 -10.73 -5.89 -3.10
C GLY A 159 -9.48 -5.11 -2.70
N VAL A 160 -8.75 -4.56 -3.68
CA VAL A 160 -7.61 -3.68 -3.44
C VAL A 160 -7.98 -2.25 -3.80
N THR A 161 -7.75 -1.28 -2.90
CA THR A 161 -8.02 0.14 -3.18
C THR A 161 -6.82 1.03 -2.87
N LEU A 162 -6.70 2.12 -3.62
CA LEU A 162 -5.79 3.22 -3.36
C LEU A 162 -6.60 4.50 -3.19
N ASP A 163 -6.68 4.99 -1.97
CA ASP A 163 -7.54 6.11 -1.59
C ASP A 163 -6.73 7.29 -1.06
N ALA A 164 -7.33 8.49 -1.07
CA ALA A 164 -6.84 9.60 -0.27
C ALA A 164 -7.17 9.39 1.21
N LEU A 165 -6.29 9.84 2.11
CA LEU A 165 -6.59 9.90 3.54
C LEU A 165 -7.80 10.80 3.78
N ASN A 166 -8.80 10.31 4.49
CA ASN A 166 -9.99 11.04 4.87
C ASN A 166 -9.95 11.53 6.33
N ALA A 167 -11.00 12.17 6.82
CA ALA A 167 -11.07 12.71 8.18
C ALA A 167 -11.02 11.61 9.26
N GLU A 168 -11.61 10.45 9.01
CA GLU A 168 -11.61 9.32 9.93
C GLU A 168 -10.22 8.68 10.03
N ASP A 169 -9.52 8.57 8.89
CA ASP A 169 -8.13 8.11 8.85
C ASP A 169 -7.22 9.02 9.69
N TRP A 170 -7.39 10.34 9.55
CA TRP A 170 -6.62 11.30 10.36
C TRP A 170 -6.98 11.22 11.83
N ALA A 171 -8.26 11.09 12.19
CA ALA A 171 -8.68 10.91 13.58
C ALA A 171 -8.04 9.66 14.21
N PHE A 172 -7.98 8.55 13.48
CA PHE A 172 -7.32 7.32 13.92
C PHE A 172 -5.81 7.48 14.10
N LEU A 173 -5.14 8.18 13.16
CA LEU A 173 -3.67 8.34 13.20
C LEU A 173 -3.17 9.25 14.32
N VAL A 174 -4.04 10.11 14.91
CA VAL A 174 -3.69 11.05 15.98
C VAL A 174 -4.23 10.65 17.36
N SER A 175 -5.05 9.58 17.42
CA SER A 175 -5.56 9.02 18.69
C SER A 175 -4.50 8.17 19.37
#